data_a031cd55a5fd5727fe589d85cc27382c
#
_entry.id   a031cd55a5fd5727fe589d85cc27382c
#
_cell.length_a   1.000
_cell.length_b   1.000
_cell.length_c   1.000
_cell.angle_alpha   90.00
_cell.angle_beta   90.00
_cell.angle_gamma   90.00
#
_symmetry.space_group_name_H-M   'P 1'
#
loop_
_entity.id
_entity.type
_entity.pdbx_description
1 polymer ?
#
loop_
_entity_poly.entity_id
_entity_poly.type
_entity_poly.pdbx_seq_one_letter_code
_entity_poly.pdbx_strand_id
1 'polypeptide(L)'
;MIKDLYNTNILKLSSDIPRLGKLDQPDSSSTVVSKLCGSKITVYLNMDNDVVSDFTHEIKACSLGKAASSVMARNIIGSNSKELLEIKKIMYSMLKEEGDAPSGKWDDLKYFEPVKDFKGRHSSVLLVFDAVENCI
;
A
#
# COMPACT_ATOMS: atom_id res chain seq x y z
N MET A 1 -4.00 21.59 -1.62
CA MET A 1 -5.46 21.63 -1.45
C MET A 1 -6.00 20.23 -1.49
N ILE A 2 -7.12 20.00 -0.86
CA ILE A 2 -7.66 18.65 -0.68
C ILE A 2 -7.92 17.94 -2.03
N LYS A 3 -8.29 18.66 -3.04
CA LYS A 3 -8.51 18.10 -4.39
C LYS A 3 -7.23 17.53 -5.02
N ASP A 4 -6.07 17.94 -4.56
CA ASP A 4 -4.80 17.41 -5.03
C ASP A 4 -4.56 15.97 -4.54
N LEU A 5 -5.22 15.60 -3.42
CA LEU A 5 -5.15 14.25 -2.89
C LEU A 5 -5.91 13.24 -3.76
N TYR A 6 -6.98 13.71 -4.40
CA TYR A 6 -7.89 12.85 -5.17
C TYR A 6 -7.77 13.17 -6.65
N ASN A 7 -6.53 13.26 -7.14
CA ASN A 7 -6.27 13.51 -8.56
C ASN A 7 -6.69 12.30 -9.41
N THR A 8 -6.68 12.49 -10.72
CA THR A 8 -7.12 11.48 -11.68
C THR A 8 -6.37 10.15 -11.50
N ASN A 9 -5.07 10.19 -11.22
CA ASN A 9 -4.27 8.98 -11.05
C ASN A 9 -4.69 8.20 -9.80
N ILE A 10 -4.91 8.90 -8.69
CA ILE A 10 -5.40 8.27 -7.45
C ILE A 10 -6.78 7.65 -7.67
N LEU A 11 -7.68 8.36 -8.34
CA LEU A 11 -9.03 7.85 -8.60
C LEU A 11 -9.00 6.62 -9.52
N LYS A 12 -8.15 6.60 -10.54
CA LYS A 12 -8.00 5.43 -11.40
C LYS A 12 -7.49 4.22 -10.63
N LEU A 13 -6.47 4.40 -9.80
CA LEU A 13 -5.92 3.32 -8.99
C LEU A 13 -6.95 2.78 -8.02
N SER A 14 -7.75 3.65 -7.41
CA SER A 14 -8.75 3.24 -6.43
C SER A 14 -9.97 2.55 -7.04
N SER A 15 -10.24 2.77 -8.33
CA SER A 15 -11.39 2.19 -9.02
C SER A 15 -11.09 0.89 -9.75
N ASP A 16 -9.81 0.52 -9.88
CA ASP A 16 -9.39 -0.69 -10.58
C ASP A 16 -8.32 -1.40 -9.75
N ILE A 17 -8.75 -2.10 -8.72
CA ILE A 17 -7.86 -2.74 -7.74
C ILE A 17 -7.73 -4.22 -8.10
N PRO A 18 -6.54 -4.68 -8.50
CA PRO A 18 -6.34 -6.09 -8.81
C PRO A 18 -6.18 -6.94 -7.54
N ARG A 19 -6.31 -8.25 -7.68
CA ARG A 19 -6.00 -9.24 -6.64
C ARG A 19 -6.86 -9.14 -5.38
N LEU A 20 -8.08 -8.63 -5.50
CA LEU A 20 -9.02 -8.61 -4.37
C LEU A 20 -9.48 -10.01 -4.04
N GLY A 21 -9.60 -10.31 -2.74
CA GLY A 21 -10.10 -11.59 -2.25
C GLY A 21 -9.19 -12.23 -1.23
N LYS A 22 -9.40 -13.51 -0.99
CA LYS A 22 -8.63 -14.32 -0.03
C LYS A 22 -7.82 -15.36 -0.78
N LEU A 23 -6.69 -15.79 -0.17
CA LEU A 23 -5.96 -16.97 -0.61
C LEU A 23 -6.48 -18.17 0.20
N ASP A 24 -6.57 -19.32 -0.44
CA ASP A 24 -7.06 -20.56 0.22
C ASP A 24 -6.09 -21.03 1.30
N GLN A 25 -4.79 -20.97 1.04
CA GLN A 25 -3.76 -21.43 1.98
C GLN A 25 -2.61 -20.41 2.03
N PRO A 26 -2.85 -19.24 2.63
CA PRO A 26 -1.79 -18.24 2.71
C PRO A 26 -0.70 -18.68 3.70
N ASP A 27 0.56 -18.38 3.36
CA ASP A 27 1.68 -18.58 4.28
C ASP A 27 1.55 -17.62 5.46
N SER A 28 1.04 -16.42 5.22
CA SER A 28 0.80 -15.44 6.25
C SER A 28 -0.36 -14.52 5.87
N SER A 29 -0.95 -13.92 6.88
CA SER A 29 -1.99 -12.91 6.70
C SER A 29 -1.90 -11.90 7.82
N SER A 30 -2.40 -10.69 7.57
CA SER A 30 -2.39 -9.64 8.57
C SER A 30 -3.55 -8.69 8.32
N THR A 31 -4.20 -8.27 9.41
CA THR A 31 -5.25 -7.26 9.37
C THR A 31 -4.77 -6.03 10.14
N VAL A 32 -4.82 -4.88 9.50
CA VAL A 32 -4.44 -3.61 10.12
C VAL A 32 -5.59 -2.62 9.97
N VAL A 33 -5.84 -1.87 11.02
CA VAL A 33 -6.93 -0.88 11.07
C VAL A 33 -6.33 0.49 11.37
N SER A 34 -6.77 1.51 10.64
CA SER A 34 -6.43 2.90 10.96
C SER A 34 -7.51 3.44 11.88
N LYS A 35 -7.14 3.79 13.11
CA LYS A 35 -8.08 4.33 14.10
C LYS A 35 -8.58 5.72 13.72
N LEU A 36 -7.77 6.49 12.97
CA LEU A 36 -8.11 7.85 12.58
C LEU A 36 -9.24 7.90 11.56
N CYS A 37 -9.24 7.02 10.57
CA CYS A 37 -10.21 7.07 9.48
C CYS A 37 -11.09 5.81 9.40
N GLY A 38 -10.88 4.83 10.28
CA GLY A 38 -11.64 3.59 10.27
C GLY A 38 -11.34 2.66 9.10
N SER A 39 -10.30 2.96 8.33
CA SER A 39 -9.87 2.09 7.23
C SER A 39 -9.34 0.77 7.77
N LYS A 40 -9.58 -0.31 7.02
CA LYS A 40 -9.16 -1.65 7.39
C LYS A 40 -8.65 -2.37 6.15
N ILE A 41 -7.53 -3.07 6.30
CA ILE A 41 -7.01 -3.93 5.24
C ILE A 41 -6.61 -5.28 5.82
N THR A 42 -6.90 -6.34 5.07
CA THR A 42 -6.37 -7.67 5.34
C THR A 42 -5.57 -8.09 4.12
N VAL A 43 -4.32 -8.48 4.31
CA VAL A 43 -3.48 -9.00 3.24
C VAL A 43 -3.21 -10.48 3.47
N TYR A 44 -3.11 -11.21 2.38
CA TYR A 44 -2.78 -12.64 2.34
C TYR A 44 -1.57 -12.81 1.44
N LEU A 45 -0.57 -13.54 1.91
CA LEU A 45 0.72 -13.59 1.23
C LEU A 45 1.26 -14.99 1.19
N ASN A 46 1.77 -15.40 0.02
CA ASN A 46 2.59 -16.60 -0.13
C ASN A 46 3.97 -16.18 -0.60
N MET A 47 4.99 -16.84 -0.06
CA MET A 47 6.38 -16.57 -0.41
C MET A 47 7.09 -17.87 -0.78
N ASP A 48 8.06 -17.76 -1.69
CA ASP A 48 8.91 -18.83 -2.13
C ASP A 48 10.35 -18.31 -2.16
N ASN A 49 11.21 -18.85 -1.29
CA ASN A 49 12.61 -18.41 -1.18
C ASN A 49 12.74 -16.89 -0.98
N ASP A 50 11.96 -16.34 -0.04
CA ASP A 50 11.93 -14.92 0.28
C ASP A 50 11.44 -14.02 -0.86
N VAL A 51 10.71 -14.59 -1.82
CA VAL A 51 10.10 -13.83 -2.92
C VAL A 51 8.59 -14.04 -2.90
N VAL A 52 7.83 -12.96 -3.01
CA VAL A 52 6.37 -13.04 -3.02
C VAL A 52 5.91 -13.79 -4.27
N SER A 53 5.23 -14.91 -4.07
CA SER A 53 4.71 -15.75 -5.16
C SER A 53 3.23 -15.50 -5.40
N ASP A 54 2.48 -15.12 -4.38
CA ASP A 54 1.07 -14.77 -4.53
C ASP A 54 0.66 -13.76 -3.47
N PHE A 55 -0.34 -12.96 -3.79
CA PHE A 55 -0.85 -11.89 -2.92
C PHE A 55 -2.29 -11.60 -3.25
N THR A 56 -3.13 -11.55 -2.23
CA THR A 56 -4.49 -11.03 -2.34
C THR A 56 -4.77 -10.14 -1.15
N HIS A 57 -5.83 -9.35 -1.23
CA HIS A 57 -6.20 -8.44 -0.15
C HIS A 57 -7.69 -8.14 -0.14
N GLU A 58 -8.17 -7.79 1.03
CA GLU A 58 -9.50 -7.27 1.24
C GLU A 58 -9.34 -5.89 1.87
N ILE A 59 -10.00 -4.88 1.31
CA ILE A 59 -9.80 -3.50 1.76
C ILE A 59 -11.13 -2.77 1.93
N LYS A 60 -11.23 -2.05 3.03
CA LYS A 60 -12.32 -1.13 3.31
C LYS A 60 -11.69 0.20 3.72
N ALA A 61 -11.61 1.13 2.79
CA ALA A 61 -10.86 2.36 2.98
C ALA A 61 -11.37 3.46 2.05
N CYS A 62 -10.89 4.68 2.28
CA CYS A 62 -11.09 5.79 1.36
C CYS A 62 -10.26 5.57 0.07
N SER A 63 -10.45 6.45 -0.91
CA SER A 63 -9.75 6.34 -2.19
C SER A 63 -8.23 6.31 -2.06
N LEU A 64 -7.65 7.01 -1.08
CA LEU A 64 -6.21 7.00 -0.86
C LEU A 64 -5.72 5.62 -0.43
N GLY A 65 -6.39 5.01 0.54
CA GLY A 65 -6.04 3.66 0.99
C GLY A 65 -6.24 2.62 -0.10
N LYS A 66 -7.33 2.73 -0.85
CA LYS A 66 -7.59 1.84 -1.99
C LYS A 66 -6.53 1.99 -3.07
N ALA A 67 -6.13 3.23 -3.40
CA ALA A 67 -5.11 3.47 -4.41
C ALA A 67 -3.76 2.91 -3.97
N ALA A 68 -3.37 3.10 -2.71
CA ALA A 68 -2.11 2.57 -2.19
C ALA A 68 -2.10 1.03 -2.26
N SER A 69 -3.19 0.38 -1.88
CA SER A 69 -3.32 -1.07 -1.95
C SER A 69 -3.29 -1.55 -3.40
N SER A 70 -3.87 -0.79 -4.32
CA SER A 70 -3.83 -1.08 -5.76
C SER A 70 -2.39 -1.09 -6.28
N VAL A 71 -1.58 -0.10 -5.92
CA VAL A 71 -0.17 -0.05 -6.33
C VAL A 71 0.58 -1.25 -5.76
N MET A 72 0.34 -1.57 -4.49
CA MET A 72 0.96 -2.75 -3.86
C MET A 72 0.61 -4.02 -4.65
N ALA A 73 -0.67 -4.24 -4.91
CA ALA A 73 -1.13 -5.44 -5.60
C ALA A 73 -0.55 -5.58 -7.01
N ARG A 74 -0.31 -4.45 -7.69
CA ARG A 74 0.25 -4.44 -9.05
C ARG A 74 1.73 -4.77 -9.10
N ASN A 75 2.45 -4.58 -8.00
CA ASN A 75 3.92 -4.61 -8.02
C ASN A 75 4.56 -5.60 -7.06
N ILE A 76 3.79 -6.15 -6.13
CA ILE A 76 4.36 -6.97 -5.04
C ILE A 76 4.90 -8.33 -5.49
N ILE A 77 4.28 -8.94 -6.51
CA ILE A 77 4.71 -10.26 -6.99
C ILE A 77 6.15 -10.15 -7.51
N GLY A 78 7.01 -11.06 -7.03
CA GLY A 78 8.44 -11.04 -7.39
C GLY A 78 9.30 -10.16 -6.49
N SER A 79 8.69 -9.44 -5.54
CA SER A 79 9.45 -8.63 -4.58
C SER A 79 9.94 -9.52 -3.43
N ASN A 80 11.09 -9.19 -2.86
CA ASN A 80 11.58 -9.86 -1.66
C ASN A 80 11.32 -9.02 -0.42
N SER A 81 11.56 -9.61 0.76
CA SER A 81 11.29 -8.92 2.02
C SER A 81 12.11 -7.63 2.17
N LYS A 82 13.36 -7.64 1.73
CA LYS A 82 14.22 -6.45 1.78
C LYS A 82 13.63 -5.30 0.96
N GLU A 83 13.18 -5.59 -0.26
CA GLU A 83 12.56 -4.59 -1.13
C GLU A 83 11.29 -4.02 -0.49
N LEU A 84 10.46 -4.87 0.09
CA LEU A 84 9.20 -4.44 0.71
C LEU A 84 9.41 -3.59 1.95
N LEU A 85 10.40 -3.92 2.78
CA LEU A 85 10.76 -3.10 3.93
C LEU A 85 11.34 -1.76 3.49
N GLU A 86 12.11 -1.75 2.43
CA GLU A 86 12.71 -0.54 1.88
C GLU A 86 11.66 0.41 1.30
N ILE A 87 10.68 -0.12 0.54
CA ILE A 87 9.63 0.71 -0.02
C ILE A 87 8.74 1.30 1.08
N LYS A 88 8.49 0.55 2.15
CA LYS A 88 7.78 1.09 3.32
C LYS A 88 8.54 2.28 3.91
N LYS A 89 9.85 2.12 4.09
CA LYS A 89 10.70 3.19 4.62
C LYS A 89 10.67 4.43 3.74
N ILE A 90 10.72 4.24 2.42
CA ILE A 90 10.65 5.34 1.46
C ILE A 90 9.31 6.08 1.58
N MET A 91 8.20 5.35 1.71
CA MET A 91 6.88 5.96 1.85
C MET A 91 6.73 6.73 3.16
N TYR A 92 7.22 6.18 4.27
CA TYR A 92 7.23 6.92 5.54
C TYR A 92 8.04 8.21 5.42
N SER A 93 9.21 8.13 4.79
CA SER A 93 10.07 9.29 4.59
C SER A 93 9.40 10.35 3.71
N MET A 94 8.80 9.92 2.61
CA MET A 94 8.11 10.82 1.69
C MET A 94 6.98 11.59 2.37
N LEU A 95 6.18 10.91 3.17
CA LEU A 95 5.00 11.52 3.80
C LEU A 95 5.32 12.29 5.07
N LYS A 96 6.28 11.83 5.86
CA LYS A 96 6.53 12.36 7.20
C LYS A 96 7.81 13.18 7.32
N GLU A 97 8.75 13.03 6.39
CA GLU A 97 10.08 13.64 6.49
C GLU A 97 10.48 14.37 5.21
N GLU A 98 9.54 14.61 4.31
CA GLU A 98 9.76 15.28 3.03
C GLU A 98 10.81 14.59 2.14
N GLY A 99 10.89 13.25 2.24
CA GLY A 99 11.76 12.46 1.39
C GLY A 99 11.27 12.40 -0.05
N ASP A 100 12.11 11.88 -0.92
CA ASP A 100 11.80 11.73 -2.34
C ASP A 100 10.85 10.56 -2.59
N ALA A 101 10.07 10.67 -3.68
CA ALA A 101 9.22 9.59 -4.13
C ALA A 101 10.06 8.43 -4.67
N PRO A 102 9.55 7.18 -4.58
CA PRO A 102 10.27 6.03 -5.12
C PRO A 102 10.28 6.06 -6.65
N SER A 103 11.21 5.31 -7.22
CA SER A 103 11.34 5.17 -8.66
C SER A 103 11.25 3.69 -9.06
N GLY A 104 11.36 3.40 -10.35
CA GLY A 104 11.30 2.05 -10.87
C GLY A 104 9.87 1.51 -10.88
N LYS A 105 9.69 0.24 -10.54
CA LYS A 105 8.35 -0.38 -10.57
C LYS A 105 7.35 0.22 -9.57
N TRP A 106 7.86 0.92 -8.55
CA TRP A 106 7.04 1.55 -7.52
C TRP A 106 6.76 3.03 -7.79
N ASP A 107 7.06 3.52 -9.00
CA ASP A 107 7.03 4.96 -9.26
C ASP A 107 5.62 5.56 -9.22
N ASP A 108 4.56 4.77 -9.36
CA ASP A 108 3.19 5.26 -9.19
C ASP A 108 2.93 5.80 -7.78
N LEU A 109 3.76 5.43 -6.80
CA LEU A 109 3.63 5.96 -5.44
C LEU A 109 3.92 7.46 -5.38
N LYS A 110 4.52 8.03 -6.41
CA LYS A 110 4.74 9.49 -6.50
C LYS A 110 3.42 10.27 -6.47
N TYR A 111 2.32 9.66 -6.87
CA TYR A 111 1.01 10.32 -6.86
C TYR A 111 0.50 10.59 -5.45
N PHE A 112 1.12 10.00 -4.43
CA PHE A 112 0.76 10.21 -3.02
C PHE A 112 1.57 11.35 -2.37
N GLU A 113 2.50 11.97 -3.10
CA GLU A 113 3.33 13.03 -2.54
C GLU A 113 2.51 14.18 -1.91
N PRO A 114 1.41 14.65 -2.53
CA PRO A 114 0.60 15.71 -1.92
C PRO A 114 0.03 15.36 -0.54
N VAL A 115 -0.04 14.05 -0.21
CA VAL A 115 -0.58 13.60 1.08
C VAL A 115 0.33 14.03 2.24
N LYS A 116 1.60 14.33 1.98
CA LYS A 116 2.54 14.74 3.03
C LYS A 116 2.03 15.95 3.84
N ASP A 117 1.28 16.84 3.19
CA ASP A 117 0.75 18.04 3.83
C ASP A 117 -0.55 17.79 4.61
N PHE A 118 -1.05 16.55 4.60
CA PHE A 118 -2.33 16.18 5.23
C PHE A 118 -2.09 15.04 6.22
N LYS A 119 -1.60 15.37 7.40
CA LYS A 119 -1.18 14.38 8.42
C LYS A 119 -2.27 13.37 8.77
N GLY A 120 -3.53 13.80 8.77
CA GLY A 120 -4.65 12.90 9.07
C GLY A 120 -4.89 11.83 8.01
N ARG A 121 -4.25 11.93 6.86
CA ARG A 121 -4.40 10.97 5.76
C ARG A 121 -3.19 10.04 5.61
N HIS A 122 -2.09 10.28 6.33
CA HIS A 122 -0.89 9.44 6.21
C HIS A 122 -1.19 7.98 6.51
N SER A 123 -1.96 7.72 7.56
CA SER A 123 -2.25 6.35 7.97
C SER A 123 -3.01 5.56 6.90
N SER A 124 -3.89 6.21 6.13
CA SER A 124 -4.63 5.53 5.06
C SER A 124 -3.69 5.01 3.97
N VAL A 125 -2.70 5.82 3.59
CA VAL A 125 -1.73 5.44 2.55
C VAL A 125 -0.78 4.36 3.07
N LEU A 126 -0.34 4.48 4.33
CA LEU A 126 0.68 3.61 4.90
C LEU A 126 0.11 2.25 5.36
N LEU A 127 -1.20 2.12 5.43
CA LEU A 127 -1.87 0.94 5.98
C LEU A 127 -1.45 -0.36 5.29
N VAL A 128 -1.42 -0.38 3.97
CA VAL A 128 -1.04 -1.59 3.22
C VAL A 128 0.43 -1.96 3.44
N PHE A 129 1.30 -0.97 3.61
CA PHE A 129 2.72 -1.22 3.88
C PHE A 129 2.92 -1.84 5.26
N ASP A 130 2.16 -1.38 6.25
CA ASP A 130 2.18 -1.96 7.59
C ASP A 130 1.68 -3.41 7.58
N ALA A 131 0.60 -3.66 6.87
CA ALA A 131 0.03 -5.01 6.78
C ALA A 131 0.99 -5.99 6.10
N VAL A 132 1.63 -5.56 5.01
CA VAL A 132 2.62 -6.40 4.31
C VAL A 132 3.83 -6.67 5.21
N GLU A 133 4.31 -5.67 5.93
CA GLU A 133 5.45 -5.87 6.85
C GLU A 133 5.15 -6.97 7.87
N ASN A 134 3.94 -7.03 8.37
CA ASN A 134 3.55 -8.04 9.35
C ASN A 134 3.60 -9.46 8.77
N CYS A 135 3.63 -9.60 7.46
CA CYS A 135 3.62 -10.89 6.77
C CYS A 135 5.01 -11.37 6.32
N ILE A 136 6.04 -10.54 6.46
CA ILE A 136 7.37 -10.88 5.94
C ILE A 136 8.43 -10.94 7.02
#